data_f57a876d20b1772e0729aaf32f3cafdb
#
_entry.id   f57a876d20b1772e0729aaf32f3cafdb
#
_cell.length_a   1.000
_cell.length_b   1.000
_cell.length_c   1.000
_cell.angle_alpha   90.00
_cell.angle_beta   90.00
_cell.angle_gamma   90.00
#
_symmetry.space_group_name_H-M   'P 1'
#
loop_
_entity.id
_entity.type
_entity.pdbx_description
1 polymer ?
#
loop_
_entity_poly.entity_id
_entity_poly.type
_entity_poly.pdbx_seq_one_letter_code
_entity_poly.pdbx_strand_id
1 'polypeptide(L)'
;LATLKKLSPDLEPRFALGSQGTLRGRKFTVLGHMQREITTGEGGHWDEYLLWTEAADSDSAFYYLIESGGHFSLAEPVAFGEVGGSGRHRYYRGHFCSLAETCTTRVVHINGEFSWAVQIGETVEVQDYAASGVMISIETTRAGTQEVNASLAYYLDSDEVWKGFGLTGQPPPKPWVAPHQPNPYRAKWERQKGTLMWATIGMIGLLSFS
;
A
#
# COMPACT_ATOMS: atom_id res chain seq x y z
N LEU A 1 14.85 -11.25 19.76
CA LEU A 1 15.28 -10.06 19.01
C LEU A 1 16.52 -10.43 18.21
N ALA A 2 16.41 -10.58 16.90
CA ALA A 2 17.55 -10.78 16.01
C ALA A 2 18.11 -9.39 15.66
N THR A 3 19.31 -9.09 16.14
CA THR A 3 20.04 -7.89 15.74
C THR A 3 20.52 -8.08 14.30
N LEU A 4 19.90 -7.43 13.36
CA LEU A 4 20.24 -7.51 11.95
C LEU A 4 21.43 -6.60 11.63
N LYS A 5 22.39 -7.15 10.90
CA LYS A 5 23.64 -6.52 10.51
C LYS A 5 23.37 -5.33 9.60
N LYS A 6 23.86 -4.16 9.95
CA LYS A 6 23.81 -2.93 9.15
C LYS A 6 24.42 -3.22 7.77
N LEU A 7 23.62 -3.12 6.73
CA LEU A 7 24.03 -3.30 5.34
C LEU A 7 24.19 -1.94 4.66
N SER A 8 25.05 -1.86 3.69
CA SER A 8 25.43 -0.76 2.79
C SER A 8 24.98 0.67 3.15
N PRO A 9 25.89 1.65 3.17
CA PRO A 9 25.58 3.05 3.43
C PRO A 9 24.61 3.69 2.44
N ASP A 10 24.38 3.05 1.30
CA ASP A 10 23.63 3.62 0.17
C ASP A 10 22.11 3.36 0.22
N LEU A 11 21.61 2.69 1.26
CA LEU A 11 20.19 2.37 1.45
C LEU A 11 19.67 2.96 2.76
N GLU A 12 19.85 4.28 2.95
CA GLU A 12 19.16 4.96 4.03
C GLU A 12 17.66 4.99 3.75
N PRO A 13 16.83 4.46 4.68
CA PRO A 13 15.39 4.46 4.50
C PRO A 13 14.86 5.90 4.48
N ARG A 14 13.94 6.20 3.56
CA ARG A 14 13.31 7.52 3.47
C ARG A 14 12.59 7.92 4.75
N PHE A 15 11.95 6.95 5.40
CA PHE A 15 11.34 7.11 6.72
C PHE A 15 12.26 6.50 7.76
N ALA A 16 12.88 7.35 8.57
CA ALA A 16 13.84 6.90 9.59
C ALA A 16 13.16 5.97 10.61
N LEU A 17 13.88 4.94 11.06
CA LEU A 17 13.41 4.07 12.14
C LEU A 17 13.10 4.88 13.40
N GLY A 18 11.98 4.60 14.06
CA GLY A 18 11.48 5.34 15.22
C GLY A 18 10.77 6.66 14.85
N SER A 19 10.79 7.09 13.58
CA SER A 19 10.03 8.27 13.19
C SER A 19 8.53 8.02 13.30
N GLN A 20 7.78 9.09 13.56
CA GLN A 20 6.33 9.04 13.70
C GLN A 20 5.66 9.81 12.57
N GLY A 21 4.54 9.29 12.10
CA GLY A 21 3.72 9.92 11.08
C GLY A 21 2.24 9.67 11.29
N THR A 22 1.40 10.47 10.62
CA THR A 22 -0.05 10.30 10.63
C THR A 22 -0.54 10.01 9.21
N LEU A 23 -1.11 8.84 8.99
CA LEU A 23 -1.69 8.43 7.72
C LEU A 23 -3.17 8.09 7.95
N ARG A 24 -4.07 8.61 7.13
CA ARG A 24 -5.52 8.38 7.25
C ARG A 24 -6.06 8.64 8.68
N GLY A 25 -5.52 9.67 9.34
CA GLY A 25 -5.94 10.05 10.70
C GLY A 25 -5.39 9.16 11.82
N ARG A 26 -4.59 8.12 11.52
CA ARG A 26 -3.98 7.22 12.49
C ARG A 26 -2.49 7.52 12.64
N LYS A 27 -2.00 7.50 13.89
CA LYS A 27 -0.57 7.67 14.20
C LYS A 27 0.16 6.35 14.05
N PHE A 28 1.34 6.40 13.46
CA PHE A 28 2.23 5.27 13.25
C PHE A 28 3.65 5.59 13.68
N THR A 29 4.36 4.56 14.12
CA THR A 29 5.83 4.58 14.33
C THR A 29 6.48 3.60 13.37
N VAL A 30 7.54 4.00 12.68
CA VAL A 30 8.32 3.15 11.78
C VAL A 30 9.23 2.24 12.61
N LEU A 31 9.03 0.93 12.53
CA LEU A 31 9.82 -0.07 13.26
C LEU A 31 10.89 -0.72 12.41
N GLY A 32 10.61 -0.99 11.14
CA GLY A 32 11.50 -1.69 10.24
C GLY A 32 11.36 -1.20 8.81
N HIS A 33 12.40 -1.44 8.04
CA HIS A 33 12.47 -1.19 6.61
C HIS A 33 13.07 -2.40 5.92
N MET A 34 12.43 -2.88 4.87
CA MET A 34 13.00 -3.85 3.96
C MET A 34 12.83 -3.41 2.52
N GLN A 35 13.76 -3.85 1.67
CA GLN A 35 13.65 -3.70 0.23
C GLN A 35 13.51 -5.07 -0.40
N ARG A 36 12.57 -5.17 -1.33
CA ARG A 36 12.37 -6.36 -2.16
C ARG A 36 12.66 -6.03 -3.62
N GLU A 37 13.24 -6.99 -4.33
CA GLU A 37 13.41 -6.94 -5.77
C GLU A 37 12.52 -7.97 -6.46
N ILE A 38 12.05 -7.64 -7.65
CA ILE A 38 11.34 -8.55 -8.54
C ILE A 38 12.41 -9.37 -9.28
N THR A 39 12.33 -10.70 -9.15
CA THR A 39 13.29 -11.63 -9.79
C THR A 39 12.78 -12.21 -11.11
N THR A 40 11.57 -11.86 -11.52
CA THR A 40 10.91 -12.29 -12.77
C THR A 40 10.52 -11.08 -13.62
N GLY A 41 10.40 -11.26 -14.93
CA GLY A 41 9.99 -10.19 -15.85
C GLY A 41 11.06 -9.11 -16.04
N GLU A 42 10.63 -7.86 -16.11
CA GLU A 42 11.52 -6.71 -16.35
C GLU A 42 12.32 -6.26 -15.11
N GLY A 43 12.12 -6.93 -13.99
CA GLY A 43 12.74 -6.55 -12.72
C GLY A 43 12.04 -5.36 -12.06
N GLY A 44 12.69 -4.81 -11.05
CA GLY A 44 12.20 -3.70 -10.25
C GLY A 44 12.41 -3.94 -8.76
N HIS A 45 12.19 -2.92 -7.97
CA HIS A 45 12.27 -3.03 -6.52
C HIS A 45 11.21 -2.12 -5.88
N TRP A 46 10.89 -2.40 -4.63
CA TRP A 46 10.08 -1.53 -3.79
C TRP A 46 10.56 -1.62 -2.35
N ASP A 47 10.17 -0.62 -1.58
CA ASP A 47 10.47 -0.48 -0.17
C ASP A 47 9.21 -0.76 0.66
N GLU A 48 9.37 -1.51 1.75
CA GLU A 48 8.32 -1.79 2.73
C GLU A 48 8.78 -1.33 4.11
N TYR A 49 7.95 -0.51 4.74
CA TYR A 49 8.18 -0.03 6.11
C TYR A 49 7.16 -0.66 7.03
N LEU A 50 7.63 -1.41 8.03
CA LEU A 50 6.77 -1.90 9.09
C LEU A 50 6.38 -0.73 9.99
N LEU A 51 5.10 -0.48 10.09
CA LEU A 51 4.48 0.55 10.91
C LEU A 51 3.77 -0.08 12.09
N TRP A 52 3.96 0.49 13.26
CA TRP A 52 3.21 0.15 14.47
C TRP A 52 2.26 1.27 14.86
N THR A 53 1.06 0.93 15.36
CA THR A 53 0.09 1.87 15.90
C THR A 53 -0.44 1.37 17.25
N GLU A 54 -0.62 2.30 18.19
CA GLU A 54 -1.21 2.01 19.50
C GLU A 54 -2.75 1.91 19.45
N ALA A 55 -3.37 2.48 18.41
CA ALA A 55 -4.82 2.52 18.29
C ALA A 55 -5.39 1.15 17.87
N ALA A 56 -6.10 0.52 18.81
CA ALA A 56 -6.65 -0.84 18.69
C ALA A 56 -8.03 -0.90 18.01
N ASP A 57 -8.31 -0.03 17.03
CA ASP A 57 -9.58 -0.05 16.29
C ASP A 57 -9.61 -1.09 15.16
N SER A 58 -8.51 -1.82 14.98
CA SER A 58 -8.32 -2.82 13.93
C SER A 58 -7.79 -4.11 14.52
N ASP A 59 -7.97 -5.21 13.80
CA ASP A 59 -7.49 -6.54 14.17
C ASP A 59 -5.95 -6.64 14.20
N SER A 60 -5.22 -5.61 13.73
CA SER A 60 -3.77 -5.55 13.71
C SER A 60 -3.23 -4.24 14.28
N ALA A 61 -2.16 -4.34 15.09
CA ALA A 61 -1.34 -3.21 15.50
C ALA A 61 -0.23 -2.88 14.48
N PHE A 62 -0.05 -3.72 13.46
CA PHE A 62 1.00 -3.61 12.46
C PHE A 62 0.42 -3.37 11.07
N TYR A 63 1.07 -2.48 10.33
CA TYR A 63 0.75 -2.11 8.96
C TYR A 63 2.04 -2.04 8.15
N TYR A 64 1.90 -1.95 6.84
CA TYR A 64 3.02 -1.72 5.93
C TYR A 64 2.77 -0.45 5.14
N LEU A 65 3.76 0.44 5.12
CA LEU A 65 3.82 1.49 4.11
C LEU A 65 4.69 0.98 2.97
N ILE A 66 4.10 0.79 1.81
CA ILE A 66 4.78 0.28 0.61
C ILE A 66 5.06 1.47 -0.30
N GLU A 67 6.32 1.60 -0.75
CA GLU A 67 6.75 2.60 -1.74
C GLU A 67 7.29 1.90 -2.99
N SER A 68 6.71 2.19 -4.14
CA SER A 68 7.19 1.71 -5.44
C SER A 68 7.10 2.83 -6.48
N GLY A 69 8.24 3.32 -6.98
CA GLY A 69 8.31 4.36 -7.99
C GLY A 69 7.49 5.61 -7.67
N GLY A 70 7.54 6.09 -6.44
CA GLY A 70 6.79 7.26 -5.98
C GLY A 70 5.31 7.04 -5.70
N HIS A 71 4.82 5.80 -5.86
CA HIS A 71 3.49 5.38 -5.42
C HIS A 71 3.55 4.85 -4.01
N PHE A 72 2.56 5.19 -3.20
CA PHE A 72 2.48 4.77 -1.81
C PHE A 72 1.18 4.02 -1.55
N SER A 73 1.27 3.01 -0.69
CA SER A 73 0.12 2.24 -0.22
C SER A 73 0.26 1.93 1.26
N LEU A 74 -0.83 2.04 2.00
CA LEU A 74 -0.94 1.56 3.38
C LEU A 74 -1.63 0.22 3.37
N ALA A 75 -0.89 -0.84 3.70
CA ALA A 75 -1.37 -2.21 3.72
C ALA A 75 -1.58 -2.70 5.14
N GLU A 76 -2.70 -3.38 5.37
CA GLU A 76 -2.99 -4.11 6.59
C GLU A 76 -2.94 -5.62 6.32
N PRO A 77 -2.31 -6.43 7.19
CA PRO A 77 -2.42 -7.88 7.13
C PRO A 77 -3.87 -8.31 7.33
N VAL A 78 -4.30 -9.29 6.54
CA VAL A 78 -5.64 -9.85 6.66
C VAL A 78 -5.57 -11.38 6.68
N ALA A 79 -6.53 -12.04 7.33
CA ALA A 79 -6.58 -13.49 7.33
C ALA A 79 -6.87 -14.00 5.91
N PHE A 80 -5.96 -14.78 5.32
CA PHE A 80 -6.14 -15.31 3.96
C PHE A 80 -7.45 -16.08 3.79
N GLY A 81 -7.89 -16.81 4.84
CA GLY A 81 -9.16 -17.54 4.82
C GLY A 81 -10.41 -16.67 4.67
N GLU A 82 -10.30 -15.35 4.89
CA GLU A 82 -11.41 -14.39 4.71
C GLU A 82 -11.40 -13.76 3.31
N VAL A 83 -10.31 -13.92 2.55
CA VAL A 83 -10.19 -13.43 1.18
C VAL A 83 -10.91 -14.40 0.24
N GLY A 84 -12.06 -13.99 -0.26
CA GLY A 84 -12.86 -14.79 -1.17
C GLY A 84 -12.40 -14.68 -2.63
N GLY A 85 -13.02 -15.52 -3.48
CA GLY A 85 -12.71 -15.57 -4.91
C GLY A 85 -11.61 -16.55 -5.26
N SER A 86 -11.34 -16.69 -6.56
CA SER A 86 -10.29 -17.58 -7.10
C SER A 86 -9.84 -17.12 -8.49
N GLY A 87 -8.73 -17.67 -8.96
CA GLY A 87 -8.21 -17.37 -10.28
C GLY A 87 -7.90 -15.88 -10.47
N ARG A 88 -8.60 -15.24 -11.40
CA ARG A 88 -8.35 -13.84 -11.78
C ARG A 88 -9.03 -12.81 -10.89
N HIS A 89 -9.78 -13.20 -9.87
CA HIS A 89 -10.55 -12.28 -9.04
C HIS A 89 -10.45 -12.63 -7.57
N ARG A 90 -10.36 -11.60 -6.72
CA ARG A 90 -10.43 -11.68 -5.26
C ARG A 90 -11.41 -10.63 -4.74
N TYR A 91 -12.03 -10.93 -3.59
CA TYR A 91 -12.86 -9.95 -2.89
C TYR A 91 -12.64 -10.03 -1.39
N TYR A 92 -12.64 -8.87 -0.76
CA TYR A 92 -12.51 -8.71 0.68
C TYR A 92 -13.11 -7.39 1.13
N ARG A 93 -13.87 -7.37 2.23
CA ARG A 93 -14.51 -6.17 2.80
C ARG A 93 -15.22 -5.28 1.77
N GLY A 94 -15.96 -5.88 0.82
CA GLY A 94 -16.70 -5.17 -0.22
C GLY A 94 -15.87 -4.69 -1.41
N HIS A 95 -14.55 -4.94 -1.44
CA HIS A 95 -13.69 -4.66 -2.58
C HIS A 95 -13.63 -5.89 -3.49
N PHE A 96 -13.92 -5.69 -4.77
CA PHE A 96 -13.73 -6.69 -5.82
C PHE A 96 -12.54 -6.28 -6.69
N CYS A 97 -11.50 -7.09 -6.66
CA CYS A 97 -10.23 -6.82 -7.31
C CYS A 97 -9.93 -7.87 -8.39
N SER A 98 -9.34 -7.42 -9.50
CA SER A 98 -8.91 -8.28 -10.61
C SER A 98 -7.39 -8.45 -10.58
N LEU A 99 -6.89 -9.64 -10.95
CA LEU A 99 -5.46 -9.92 -11.04
C LEU A 99 -4.78 -8.91 -11.96
N ALA A 100 -3.87 -8.15 -11.40
CA ALA A 100 -3.07 -7.13 -12.07
C ALA A 100 -1.66 -7.64 -12.38
N GLU A 101 -1.05 -8.35 -11.40
CA GLU A 101 0.33 -8.81 -11.53
C GLU A 101 0.55 -10.15 -10.81
N THR A 102 1.51 -10.91 -11.30
CA THR A 102 2.09 -12.07 -10.61
C THR A 102 3.60 -12.01 -10.82
N CYS A 103 4.35 -12.01 -9.73
CA CYS A 103 5.81 -11.98 -9.78
C CYS A 103 6.42 -12.82 -8.67
N THR A 104 7.71 -13.13 -8.80
CA THR A 104 8.53 -13.67 -7.71
C THR A 104 9.42 -12.56 -7.19
N THR A 105 9.52 -12.43 -5.88
CA THR A 105 10.29 -11.38 -5.23
C THR A 105 11.31 -11.96 -4.28
N ARG A 106 12.33 -11.19 -4.01
CA ARG A 106 13.39 -11.55 -3.06
C ARG A 106 13.70 -10.38 -2.14
N VAL A 107 13.84 -10.66 -0.84
CA VAL A 107 14.31 -9.67 0.14
C VAL A 107 15.80 -9.41 -0.08
N VAL A 108 16.18 -8.16 -0.35
CA VAL A 108 17.56 -7.76 -0.63
C VAL A 108 18.17 -6.88 0.45
N HIS A 109 17.34 -6.22 1.24
CA HIS A 109 17.78 -5.38 2.36
C HIS A 109 16.79 -5.45 3.52
N ILE A 110 17.33 -5.39 4.75
CA ILE A 110 16.54 -5.35 5.99
C ILE A 110 17.23 -4.42 6.97
N ASN A 111 16.45 -3.54 7.62
CA ASN A 111 16.90 -2.66 8.69
C ASN A 111 15.79 -2.52 9.74
N GLY A 112 16.12 -2.56 11.04
CA GLY A 112 15.18 -2.43 12.14
C GLY A 112 14.53 -3.73 12.60
N GLU A 113 13.30 -3.63 13.11
CA GLU A 113 12.57 -4.72 13.76
C GLU A 113 11.34 -5.12 12.93
N PHE A 114 11.06 -6.44 12.90
CA PHE A 114 9.89 -6.99 12.24
C PHE A 114 9.13 -7.90 13.21
N SER A 115 7.82 -8.01 13.03
CA SER A 115 6.95 -8.86 13.84
C SER A 115 7.07 -10.36 13.50
N TRP A 116 7.84 -10.72 12.46
CA TRP A 116 8.16 -12.08 12.06
C TRP A 116 9.64 -12.22 11.70
N ALA A 117 10.11 -13.45 11.53
CA ALA A 117 11.50 -13.75 11.13
C ALA A 117 11.66 -13.53 9.62
N VAL A 118 12.12 -12.34 9.22
CA VAL A 118 12.46 -12.01 7.83
C VAL A 118 13.94 -12.29 7.58
N GLN A 119 14.30 -12.80 6.39
CA GLN A 119 15.68 -13.12 6.01
C GLN A 119 16.04 -12.54 4.64
N ILE A 120 17.28 -12.04 4.52
CA ILE A 120 17.84 -11.66 3.22
C ILE A 120 17.94 -12.90 2.33
N GLY A 121 17.48 -12.76 1.08
CA GLY A 121 17.41 -13.86 0.12
C GLY A 121 16.10 -14.64 0.17
N GLU A 122 15.24 -14.39 1.16
CA GLU A 122 13.91 -14.99 1.21
C GLU A 122 13.12 -14.63 -0.04
N THR A 123 12.48 -15.63 -0.66
CA THR A 123 11.71 -15.48 -1.89
C THR A 123 10.27 -15.87 -1.67
N VAL A 124 9.36 -15.06 -2.23
CA VAL A 124 7.92 -15.33 -2.22
C VAL A 124 7.35 -15.10 -3.62
N GLU A 125 6.30 -15.84 -3.95
CA GLU A 125 5.44 -15.55 -5.09
C GLU A 125 4.37 -14.57 -4.64
N VAL A 126 4.21 -13.47 -5.37
CA VAL A 126 3.24 -12.41 -5.10
C VAL A 126 2.19 -12.40 -6.20
N GLN A 127 0.93 -12.34 -5.81
CA GLN A 127 -0.22 -12.13 -6.69
C GLN A 127 -0.97 -10.88 -6.23
N ASP A 128 -0.93 -9.84 -7.04
CA ASP A 128 -1.58 -8.57 -6.77
C ASP A 128 -2.90 -8.46 -7.54
N TYR A 129 -3.98 -8.23 -6.82
CA TYR A 129 -5.31 -8.02 -7.35
C TYR A 129 -5.73 -6.58 -7.09
N ALA A 130 -5.98 -5.81 -8.14
CA ALA A 130 -6.20 -4.37 -8.05
C ALA A 130 -7.63 -3.97 -8.42
N ALA A 131 -8.09 -2.92 -7.75
CA ALA A 131 -9.21 -2.08 -8.12
C ALA A 131 -8.84 -0.61 -7.85
N SER A 132 -9.69 0.33 -8.25
CA SER A 132 -9.39 1.76 -8.06
C SER A 132 -9.25 2.10 -6.57
N GLY A 133 -8.07 2.50 -6.15
CA GLY A 133 -7.73 2.91 -4.78
C GLY A 133 -7.41 1.77 -3.82
N VAL A 134 -7.46 0.50 -4.25
CA VAL A 134 -7.28 -0.64 -3.37
C VAL A 134 -6.61 -1.82 -4.09
N MET A 135 -5.82 -2.59 -3.34
CA MET A 135 -5.16 -3.81 -3.82
C MET A 135 -5.23 -4.90 -2.74
N ILE A 136 -5.50 -6.11 -3.16
CA ILE A 136 -5.36 -7.32 -2.33
C ILE A 136 -4.10 -8.01 -2.82
N SER A 137 -3.10 -8.17 -1.95
CA SER A 137 -1.87 -8.90 -2.25
C SER A 137 -1.89 -10.24 -1.54
N ILE A 138 -1.48 -11.29 -2.25
CA ILE A 138 -1.35 -12.65 -1.71
C ILE A 138 0.09 -13.09 -1.95
N GLU A 139 0.78 -13.37 -0.86
CA GLU A 139 2.16 -13.84 -0.86
C GLU A 139 2.21 -15.33 -0.48
N THR A 140 2.94 -16.11 -1.26
CA THR A 140 3.12 -17.54 -1.02
C THR A 140 4.61 -17.87 -0.91
N THR A 141 5.03 -18.37 0.24
CA THR A 141 6.39 -18.92 0.42
C THR A 141 6.49 -20.30 -0.21
N ARG A 142 7.59 -20.55 -0.95
CA ARG A 142 7.84 -21.84 -1.57
C ARG A 142 8.86 -22.69 -0.79
N ALA A 143 9.51 -22.13 0.22
CA ALA A 143 10.52 -22.81 1.02
C ALA A 143 9.91 -23.45 2.27
N GLY A 144 10.03 -24.75 2.43
CA GLY A 144 9.53 -25.49 3.58
C GLY A 144 8.02 -25.74 3.57
N THR A 145 7.34 -25.45 4.68
CA THR A 145 5.87 -25.43 4.74
C THR A 145 5.35 -24.25 3.95
N GLN A 146 4.48 -24.52 3.00
CA GLN A 146 3.84 -23.45 2.22
C GLN A 146 3.03 -22.55 3.15
N GLU A 147 3.47 -21.31 3.29
CA GLU A 147 2.80 -20.27 4.05
C GLU A 147 2.15 -19.30 3.06
N VAL A 148 0.90 -18.91 3.33
CA VAL A 148 0.15 -17.97 2.51
C VAL A 148 -0.25 -16.79 3.38
N ASN A 149 0.22 -15.61 3.02
CA ASN A 149 -0.11 -14.36 3.67
C ASN A 149 -0.97 -13.50 2.73
N ALA A 150 -1.87 -12.71 3.29
CA ALA A 150 -2.67 -11.77 2.54
C ALA A 150 -2.64 -10.39 3.18
N SER A 151 -2.74 -9.36 2.37
CA SER A 151 -2.89 -7.98 2.82
C SER A 151 -3.89 -7.21 1.98
N LEU A 152 -4.53 -6.22 2.60
CA LEU A 152 -5.37 -5.22 1.94
C LEU A 152 -4.65 -3.89 1.96
N ALA A 153 -4.26 -3.38 0.80
CA ALA A 153 -3.54 -2.15 0.62
C ALA A 153 -4.42 -1.05 0.05
N TYR A 154 -4.37 0.13 0.66
CA TYR A 154 -5.05 1.33 0.18
C TYR A 154 -4.03 2.30 -0.41
N TYR A 155 -4.29 2.75 -1.63
CA TYR A 155 -3.47 3.78 -2.27
C TYR A 155 -3.48 5.08 -1.45
N LEU A 156 -2.29 5.64 -1.24
CA LEU A 156 -2.09 6.93 -0.60
C LEU A 156 -1.60 7.96 -1.61
N ASP A 157 -2.07 9.20 -1.46
CA ASP A 157 -1.44 10.31 -2.17
C ASP A 157 -0.06 10.59 -1.58
N SER A 158 0.94 10.85 -2.43
CA SER A 158 2.30 11.12 -1.98
C SER A 158 2.37 12.35 -1.08
N ASP A 159 1.55 13.38 -1.35
CA ASP A 159 1.50 14.60 -0.53
C ASP A 159 0.92 14.30 0.87
N GLU A 160 -0.04 13.37 0.97
CA GLU A 160 -0.54 12.89 2.28
C GLU A 160 0.57 12.24 3.08
N VAL A 161 1.39 11.39 2.45
CA VAL A 161 2.51 10.71 3.11
C VAL A 161 3.59 11.71 3.54
N TRP A 162 3.97 12.64 2.65
CA TRP A 162 4.94 13.70 2.97
C TRP A 162 4.52 14.53 4.16
N LYS A 163 3.30 15.03 4.12
CA LYS A 163 2.72 15.82 5.21
C LYS A 163 2.59 14.99 6.49
N GLY A 164 2.15 13.74 6.35
CA GLY A 164 1.94 12.84 7.48
C GLY A 164 3.19 12.57 8.30
N PHE A 165 4.34 12.42 7.62
CA PHE A 165 5.65 12.23 8.25
C PHE A 165 6.47 13.52 8.43
N GLY A 166 5.94 14.69 8.06
CA GLY A 166 6.64 15.96 8.18
C GLY A 166 7.88 16.04 7.30
N LEU A 167 7.92 15.37 6.15
CA LEU A 167 9.06 15.39 5.24
C LEU A 167 9.16 16.72 4.52
N THR A 168 10.41 17.15 4.28
CA THR A 168 10.71 18.34 3.50
C THR A 168 10.93 18.01 2.03
N GLY A 169 10.82 19.04 1.15
CA GLY A 169 10.96 18.85 -0.28
C GLY A 169 9.70 18.29 -0.93
N GLN A 170 9.84 17.81 -2.15
CA GLN A 170 8.72 17.25 -2.92
C GLN A 170 8.78 15.72 -2.92
N PRO A 171 7.61 15.06 -2.95
CA PRO A 171 7.55 13.61 -3.16
C PRO A 171 8.25 13.19 -4.44
N PRO A 172 8.73 11.93 -4.53
CA PRO A 172 9.32 11.42 -5.76
C PRO A 172 8.31 11.44 -6.92
N PRO A 173 8.79 11.64 -8.15
CA PRO A 173 7.93 11.59 -9.34
C PRO A 173 7.35 10.19 -9.53
N LYS A 174 6.18 10.11 -10.15
CA LYS A 174 5.49 8.87 -10.51
C LYS A 174 5.70 8.60 -12.00
N PRO A 175 6.69 7.78 -12.40
CA PRO A 175 7.03 7.58 -13.81
C PRO A 175 6.03 6.68 -14.57
N TRP A 176 5.17 5.96 -13.85
CA TRP A 176 4.10 5.12 -14.41
C TRP A 176 2.79 5.27 -13.62
N VAL A 177 1.75 4.56 -14.04
CA VAL A 177 0.46 4.47 -13.33
C VAL A 177 0.40 3.15 -12.58
N ALA A 178 0.28 3.17 -11.25
CA ALA A 178 0.15 1.96 -10.45
C ALA A 178 -1.21 1.27 -10.72
N PRO A 179 -1.28 -0.07 -10.69
CA PRO A 179 -2.50 -0.83 -10.99
C PRO A 179 -3.73 -0.42 -10.18
N HIS A 180 -3.53 -0.03 -8.92
CA HIS A 180 -4.60 0.39 -8.01
C HIS A 180 -4.66 1.92 -7.81
N GLN A 181 -3.89 2.70 -8.58
CA GLN A 181 -3.95 4.16 -8.50
C GLN A 181 -5.37 4.64 -8.85
N PRO A 182 -6.01 5.48 -8.03
CA PRO A 182 -7.28 6.09 -8.38
C PRO A 182 -7.17 6.88 -9.67
N ASN A 183 -8.14 6.70 -10.58
CA ASN A 183 -8.17 7.46 -11.82
C ASN A 183 -8.44 8.94 -11.51
N PRO A 184 -7.48 9.85 -11.75
CA PRO A 184 -7.64 11.27 -11.43
C PRO A 184 -8.75 11.93 -12.25
N TYR A 185 -9.04 11.42 -13.45
CA TYR A 185 -10.13 11.94 -14.29
C TYR A 185 -11.50 11.57 -13.74
N ARG A 186 -11.67 10.38 -13.15
CA ARG A 186 -12.92 9.95 -12.54
C ARG A 186 -13.28 10.80 -11.32
N ALA A 187 -12.33 11.09 -10.45
CA ALA A 187 -12.51 11.94 -9.28
C ALA A 187 -12.85 13.39 -9.67
N LYS A 188 -12.30 13.91 -10.77
CA LYS A 188 -12.63 15.23 -11.31
C LYS A 188 -14.04 15.26 -11.90
N TRP A 189 -14.43 14.21 -12.59
CA TRP A 189 -15.76 14.10 -13.21
C TRP A 189 -16.88 13.93 -12.18
N GLU A 190 -16.67 13.14 -11.13
CA GLU A 190 -17.63 13.00 -10.04
C GLU A 190 -17.81 14.30 -9.25
N ARG A 191 -16.75 15.08 -9.04
CA ARG A 191 -16.86 16.44 -8.48
C ARG A 191 -17.65 17.37 -9.38
N GLN A 192 -17.42 17.34 -10.68
CA GLN A 192 -18.15 18.14 -11.65
C GLN A 192 -19.62 17.74 -11.75
N LYS A 193 -19.95 16.45 -11.70
CA LYS A 193 -21.33 15.96 -11.64
C LYS A 193 -22.09 16.50 -10.42
N GLY A 194 -21.47 16.47 -9.24
CA GLY A 194 -22.07 17.04 -8.03
C GLY A 194 -22.42 18.51 -8.21
N THR A 195 -21.48 19.30 -8.74
CA THR A 195 -21.69 20.74 -8.99
C THR A 195 -22.78 21.00 -10.03
N LEU A 196 -22.82 20.23 -11.13
CA LEU A 196 -23.86 20.33 -12.16
C LEU A 196 -25.24 19.95 -11.62
N MET A 197 -25.34 18.90 -10.79
CA MET A 197 -26.60 18.46 -10.21
C MET A 197 -27.19 19.54 -9.29
N TRP A 198 -26.39 20.22 -8.46
CA TRP A 198 -26.82 21.29 -7.61
C TRP A 198 -27.24 22.56 -8.43
N ALA A 199 -26.52 22.86 -9.51
CA ALA A 199 -26.90 23.98 -10.41
C ALA A 199 -28.24 23.72 -11.12
N THR A 200 -28.51 22.47 -11.51
CA THR A 200 -29.80 22.12 -12.18
C THR A 200 -30.96 22.18 -11.20
N ILE A 201 -30.78 21.70 -9.96
CA ILE A 201 -31.81 21.80 -8.90
C ILE A 201 -32.11 23.27 -8.56
N GLY A 202 -31.06 24.10 -8.47
CA GLY A 202 -31.23 25.54 -8.23
C GLY A 202 -32.02 26.28 -9.35
N MET A 203 -31.81 25.91 -10.62
CA MET A 203 -32.54 26.49 -11.74
C MET A 203 -34.02 26.06 -11.79
N ILE A 204 -34.32 24.82 -11.47
CA ILE A 204 -35.71 24.30 -11.42
C ILE A 204 -36.48 25.00 -10.28
N GLY A 205 -35.84 25.25 -9.14
CA GLY A 205 -36.44 25.96 -8.01
C GLY A 205 -36.81 27.43 -8.34
N LEU A 206 -36.04 28.11 -9.18
CA LEU A 206 -36.28 29.49 -9.59
C LEU A 206 -37.43 29.64 -10.62
N LEU A 207 -37.70 28.62 -11.42
CA LEU A 207 -38.78 28.59 -12.41
C LEU A 207 -40.14 28.22 -11.81
N SER A 208 -40.18 27.74 -10.56
CA SER A 208 -41.42 27.34 -9.87
C SER A 208 -42.06 28.47 -9.04
N PHE A 209 -41.49 29.67 -9.02
CA PHE A 209 -41.97 30.85 -8.28
C PHE A 209 -42.27 32.09 -9.16
N SER A 210 -42.55 31.89 -10.45
CA SER A 210 -42.97 32.94 -11.35
C SER A 210 -44.35 32.67 -11.93
#